data_2a409881daeb18ea523b2cb72ee751ae
#
_entry.id   2a409881daeb18ea523b2cb72ee751ae
#
_cell.length_a   1.000
_cell.length_b   1.000
_cell.length_c   1.000
_cell.angle_alpha   90.00
_cell.angle_beta   90.00
_cell.angle_gamma   90.00
#
_symmetry.space_group_name_H-M   'P 1'
#
loop_
_entity.id
_entity.type
_entity.pdbx_description
1 polymer ?
#
loop_
_entity_poly.entity_id
_entity_poly.type
_entity_poly.pdbx_seq_one_letter_code
_entity_poly.pdbx_strand_id
1 'polypeptide(L)'
;MVQIFMYGLTIFHMDAIIGVISNIFLDFYYNFSILELRILSIYMNELKFPDKFLFGTAVASYQVEGGIYNNDWTIWENKSNSVCVEPCNEACKHYEMLDQDIDLLVKLGIKAFRFSIEWSRVEPNEGSFDNVAINHYVEKAKKLISNNITPIITFHHFTTPEWLFNKGSWLNPKSDIYFNNYVDKLMQLLPKEIVYFNTINEPGIFAFFGYFSTNKFPPGIASETKFIQASDNIMSAHKKALNTIKKYNQNAKVGMTHALQEWEDEDNNKLKEYLKYHLEDKFLEASVDDDFIGLQTYTIVRYPKNIFLKLSNALLLNVGIIRKFILPRIIQIFAGRNGAITNETRTTKMGYEYRPEAVLYNLKRLKKIFPNKEIFITENGIATDNDDERIEFVTTVLKDVHKFQEENKNIIGYLYWSLLDNFE
;
A
#
# COMPACT_ATOMS: atom_id res chain seq x y z
N MET A 1 18.20 -60.58 15.06
CA MET A 1 19.21 -59.49 15.20
C MET A 1 19.67 -58.90 13.86
N VAL A 2 19.73 -59.65 12.78
CA VAL A 2 20.11 -59.14 11.43
C VAL A 2 19.03 -58.26 10.78
N GLN A 3 17.75 -58.53 11.06
CA GLN A 3 16.64 -57.72 10.50
C GLN A 3 16.50 -56.31 11.11
N ILE A 4 16.90 -56.11 12.36
CA ILE A 4 16.85 -54.80 13.02
C ILE A 4 18.02 -53.91 12.54
N PHE A 5 19.12 -54.50 12.12
CA PHE A 5 20.29 -53.77 11.60
C PHE A 5 20.03 -53.22 10.16
N MET A 6 19.26 -53.94 9.37
CA MET A 6 18.91 -53.52 8.00
C MET A 6 17.87 -52.39 8.01
N TYR A 7 16.94 -52.34 8.97
CA TYR A 7 15.97 -51.24 9.12
C TYR A 7 16.60 -49.92 9.61
N GLY A 8 17.57 -50.01 10.49
CA GLY A 8 18.32 -48.83 10.97
C GLY A 8 19.19 -48.17 9.89
N LEU A 9 19.81 -48.94 9.03
CA LEU A 9 20.63 -48.46 7.92
C LEU A 9 19.78 -47.81 6.81
N THR A 10 18.54 -48.29 6.58
CA THR A 10 17.64 -47.75 5.55
C THR A 10 17.06 -46.41 5.99
N ILE A 11 16.76 -46.21 7.28
CA ILE A 11 16.26 -44.96 7.82
C ILE A 11 17.34 -43.86 7.81
N PHE A 12 18.58 -44.20 8.21
CA PHE A 12 19.70 -43.27 8.17
C PHE A 12 20.08 -42.81 6.75
N HIS A 13 19.92 -43.67 5.76
CA HIS A 13 20.15 -43.29 4.35
C HIS A 13 19.01 -42.47 3.76
N MET A 14 17.77 -42.71 4.18
CA MET A 14 16.63 -41.89 3.73
C MET A 14 16.69 -40.47 4.30
N ASP A 15 17.02 -40.30 5.57
CA ASP A 15 17.14 -38.96 6.16
C ASP A 15 18.29 -38.15 5.55
N ALA A 16 19.41 -38.81 5.23
CA ALA A 16 20.55 -38.20 4.53
C ALA A 16 20.18 -37.84 3.07
N ILE A 17 19.41 -38.68 2.38
CA ILE A 17 18.93 -38.42 1.02
C ILE A 17 17.86 -37.29 1.02
N ILE A 18 16.95 -37.30 1.97
CA ILE A 18 15.95 -36.22 2.14
C ILE A 18 16.64 -34.89 2.48
N GLY A 19 17.66 -34.89 3.36
CA GLY A 19 18.45 -33.71 3.67
C GLY A 19 19.26 -33.20 2.47
N VAL A 20 19.82 -34.07 1.64
CA VAL A 20 20.50 -33.67 0.40
C VAL A 20 19.53 -33.20 -0.66
N ILE A 21 18.38 -33.84 -0.81
CA ILE A 21 17.34 -33.43 -1.75
C ILE A 21 16.73 -32.09 -1.32
N SER A 22 16.42 -31.88 -0.04
CA SER A 22 15.93 -30.59 0.44
C SER A 22 16.97 -29.48 0.30
N ASN A 23 18.25 -29.73 0.53
CA ASN A 23 19.30 -28.73 0.27
C ASN A 23 19.50 -28.48 -1.24
N ILE A 24 19.41 -29.50 -2.09
CA ILE A 24 19.47 -29.33 -3.55
C ILE A 24 18.23 -28.56 -4.05
N PHE A 25 17.04 -28.83 -3.50
CA PHE A 25 15.83 -28.05 -3.84
C PHE A 25 15.90 -26.61 -3.31
N LEU A 26 16.42 -26.39 -2.10
CA LEU A 26 16.65 -25.04 -1.57
C LEU A 26 17.71 -24.30 -2.38
N ASP A 27 18.83 -24.93 -2.72
CA ASP A 27 19.86 -24.36 -3.60
C ASP A 27 19.33 -24.15 -5.04
N PHE A 28 18.49 -25.05 -5.54
CA PHE A 28 17.87 -24.88 -6.86
C PHE A 28 16.85 -23.75 -6.85
N TYR A 29 16.02 -23.63 -5.81
CA TYR A 29 15.10 -22.51 -5.62
C TYR A 29 15.84 -21.19 -5.42
N TYR A 30 16.90 -21.17 -4.62
CA TYR A 30 17.76 -19.99 -4.42
C TYR A 30 18.50 -19.58 -5.69
N ASN A 31 19.00 -20.53 -6.45
CA ASN A 31 19.71 -20.24 -7.70
C ASN A 31 18.76 -19.86 -8.84
N PHE A 32 17.52 -20.37 -8.83
CA PHE A 32 16.51 -20.01 -9.82
C PHE A 32 16.03 -18.57 -9.61
N SER A 33 15.68 -18.18 -8.39
CA SER A 33 15.34 -16.79 -8.07
C SER A 33 16.50 -15.80 -8.30
N ILE A 34 17.75 -16.20 -8.07
CA ILE A 34 18.95 -15.40 -8.40
C ILE A 34 19.15 -15.30 -9.91
N LEU A 35 18.84 -16.35 -10.67
CA LEU A 35 18.94 -16.35 -12.13
C LEU A 35 17.86 -15.45 -12.75
N GLU A 36 16.66 -15.48 -12.21
CA GLU A 36 15.53 -14.59 -12.62
C GLU A 36 15.80 -13.15 -12.29
N LEU A 37 16.35 -12.85 -11.12
CA LEU A 37 16.82 -11.52 -10.75
C LEU A 37 17.99 -11.06 -11.65
N ARG A 38 18.86 -11.98 -12.09
CA ARG A 38 19.92 -11.69 -13.08
C ARG A 38 19.35 -11.45 -14.47
N ILE A 39 18.33 -12.19 -14.88
CA ILE A 39 17.64 -11.97 -16.17
C ILE A 39 16.89 -10.64 -16.12
N LEU A 40 16.18 -10.34 -15.03
CA LEU A 40 15.60 -9.02 -14.79
C LEU A 40 16.67 -7.91 -14.81
N SER A 41 17.82 -8.16 -14.17
CA SER A 41 18.99 -7.26 -14.20
C SER A 41 19.58 -7.09 -15.59
N ILE A 42 19.59 -8.14 -16.43
CA ILE A 42 20.06 -8.06 -17.81
C ILE A 42 19.08 -7.26 -18.68
N TYR A 43 17.77 -7.49 -18.53
CA TYR A 43 16.76 -6.69 -19.20
C TYR A 43 16.70 -5.25 -18.69
N MET A 44 16.96 -5.02 -17.41
CA MET A 44 17.06 -3.69 -16.80
C MET A 44 18.32 -2.93 -17.22
N ASN A 45 19.39 -3.63 -17.63
CA ASN A 45 20.60 -2.99 -18.18
C ASN A 45 20.36 -2.33 -19.56
N GLU A 46 19.26 -2.63 -20.24
CA GLU A 46 18.84 -1.91 -21.45
C GLU A 46 18.10 -0.61 -21.13
N LEU A 47 17.48 -0.49 -19.92
CA LEU A 47 16.75 0.68 -19.48
C LEU A 47 17.65 1.53 -18.57
N LYS A 48 18.23 2.61 -19.08
CA LYS A 48 19.08 3.51 -18.30
C LYS A 48 18.23 4.55 -17.56
N PHE A 49 17.92 4.27 -16.32
CA PHE A 49 17.33 5.26 -15.43
C PHE A 49 18.42 6.22 -14.89
N PRO A 50 18.03 7.44 -14.48
CA PRO A 50 18.97 8.37 -13.85
C PRO A 50 19.63 7.77 -12.60
N ASP A 51 20.89 8.08 -12.31
CA ASP A 51 21.63 7.58 -11.15
C ASP A 51 20.92 7.79 -9.81
N LYS A 52 20.12 8.85 -9.71
CA LYS A 52 19.34 9.21 -8.51
C LYS A 52 17.95 8.53 -8.46
N PHE A 53 17.59 7.75 -9.47
CA PHE A 53 16.30 7.05 -9.48
C PHE A 53 16.29 5.97 -8.41
N LEU A 54 15.27 5.98 -7.55
CA LEU A 54 15.17 5.08 -6.41
C LEU A 54 14.39 3.82 -6.80
N PHE A 55 15.12 2.71 -7.00
CA PHE A 55 14.52 1.38 -7.06
C PHE A 55 14.36 0.82 -5.67
N GLY A 56 13.15 0.39 -5.33
CA GLY A 56 12.87 -0.09 -3.99
C GLY A 56 11.65 -0.98 -3.89
N THR A 57 11.28 -1.21 -2.65
CA THR A 57 10.09 -1.97 -2.31
C THR A 57 9.38 -1.34 -1.12
N ALA A 58 8.13 -1.76 -0.87
CA ALA A 58 7.29 -1.24 0.19
C ALA A 58 6.67 -2.34 1.03
N VAL A 59 6.31 -2.02 2.27
CA VAL A 59 5.50 -2.85 3.18
C VAL A 59 4.64 -1.96 4.07
N ALA A 60 3.57 -2.51 4.64
CA ALA A 60 2.76 -1.89 5.68
C ALA A 60 2.92 -2.63 7.02
N SER A 61 3.03 -1.88 8.12
CA SER A 61 3.29 -2.42 9.46
C SER A 61 2.30 -3.53 9.84
N TYR A 62 1.01 -3.26 9.75
CA TYR A 62 0.00 -4.25 10.13
C TYR A 62 0.08 -5.54 9.32
N GLN A 63 0.35 -5.43 8.02
CA GLN A 63 0.37 -6.56 7.10
C GLN A 63 1.60 -7.46 7.25
N VAL A 64 2.71 -6.96 7.84
CA VAL A 64 3.97 -7.74 7.91
C VAL A 64 4.56 -7.91 9.30
N GLU A 65 4.31 -6.99 10.24
CA GLU A 65 5.04 -6.97 11.52
C GLU A 65 4.65 -8.08 12.48
N GLY A 66 3.36 -8.41 12.57
CA GLY A 66 2.82 -9.35 13.56
C GLY A 66 2.72 -8.79 14.98
N GLY A 67 1.95 -9.47 15.83
CA GLY A 67 1.83 -9.11 17.24
C GLY A 67 1.20 -7.75 17.53
N ILE A 68 0.29 -7.27 16.69
CA ILE A 68 -0.42 -6.00 16.84
C ILE A 68 -1.88 -6.29 17.16
N TYR A 69 -2.35 -5.91 18.37
CA TYR A 69 -3.67 -6.31 18.86
C TYR A 69 -4.54 -5.16 19.36
N ASN A 70 -4.09 -3.90 19.29
CA ASN A 70 -4.72 -2.73 19.86
C ASN A 70 -5.13 -1.67 18.82
N ASN A 71 -5.65 -2.11 17.68
CA ASN A 71 -6.12 -1.24 16.62
C ASN A 71 -7.51 -1.65 16.09
N ASP A 72 -8.05 -0.83 15.22
CA ASP A 72 -9.37 -1.01 14.62
C ASP A 72 -9.46 -2.25 13.70
N TRP A 73 -8.37 -2.64 13.03
CA TRP A 73 -8.34 -3.84 12.19
C TRP A 73 -8.37 -5.12 13.01
N THR A 74 -7.64 -5.20 14.12
CA THR A 74 -7.74 -6.35 15.04
C THR A 74 -9.15 -6.52 15.58
N ILE A 75 -9.82 -5.41 15.93
CA ILE A 75 -11.23 -5.45 16.34
C ILE A 75 -12.12 -5.94 15.17
N TRP A 76 -11.83 -5.48 13.96
CA TRP A 76 -12.61 -5.78 12.76
C TRP A 76 -12.52 -7.24 12.35
N GLU A 77 -11.33 -7.80 12.26
CA GLU A 77 -11.10 -9.19 11.85
C GLU A 77 -11.62 -10.21 12.87
N ASN A 78 -11.68 -9.85 14.15
CA ASN A 78 -12.20 -10.73 15.21
C ASN A 78 -13.73 -10.63 15.41
N LYS A 79 -14.46 -9.86 14.60
CA LYS A 79 -15.93 -9.87 14.64
C LYS A 79 -16.50 -11.18 14.15
N SER A 80 -17.60 -11.64 14.75
CA SER A 80 -18.29 -12.89 14.37
C SER A 80 -18.77 -12.92 12.92
N ASN A 81 -18.96 -11.77 12.30
CA ASN A 81 -19.36 -11.61 10.90
C ASN A 81 -18.29 -10.90 10.07
N SER A 82 -17.03 -11.03 10.47
CA SER A 82 -15.91 -10.48 9.72
C SER A 82 -15.89 -11.03 8.29
N VAL A 83 -15.47 -10.20 7.36
CA VAL A 83 -15.18 -10.59 5.98
C VAL A 83 -13.72 -11.03 5.79
N CYS A 84 -12.89 -10.85 6.81
CA CYS A 84 -11.52 -11.34 6.79
C CYS A 84 -11.52 -12.86 6.87
N VAL A 85 -10.76 -13.50 6.00
CA VAL A 85 -10.68 -14.98 5.92
C VAL A 85 -9.97 -15.52 7.15
N GLU A 86 -8.97 -14.81 7.63
CA GLU A 86 -8.18 -15.11 8.82
C GLU A 86 -7.67 -13.84 9.48
N PRO A 87 -7.34 -13.85 10.78
CA PRO A 87 -6.75 -12.72 11.46
C PRO A 87 -5.25 -12.60 11.11
N CYS A 88 -4.74 -11.37 11.13
CA CYS A 88 -3.35 -11.07 10.80
C CYS A 88 -2.34 -11.70 11.78
N ASN A 89 -2.66 -11.77 13.07
CA ASN A 89 -1.86 -12.39 14.13
C ASN A 89 -0.35 -12.03 14.08
N GLU A 90 0.48 -13.04 13.77
CA GLU A 90 1.94 -12.91 13.69
C GLU A 90 2.43 -12.40 12.33
N ALA A 91 1.57 -12.32 11.33
CA ALA A 91 1.90 -11.90 9.96
C ALA A 91 3.22 -12.54 9.45
N CYS A 92 4.13 -11.72 8.92
CA CYS A 92 5.46 -12.17 8.48
C CYS A 92 6.53 -12.05 9.59
N LYS A 93 6.18 -11.65 10.80
CA LYS A 93 7.10 -11.38 11.92
C LYS A 93 8.19 -10.35 11.62
N HIS A 94 7.92 -9.44 10.69
CA HIS A 94 8.91 -8.44 10.26
C HIS A 94 9.45 -7.59 11.43
N TYR A 95 8.64 -7.36 12.48
CA TYR A 95 9.09 -6.62 13.66
C TYR A 95 10.25 -7.35 14.36
N GLU A 96 10.14 -8.66 14.53
CA GLU A 96 11.15 -9.49 15.18
C GLU A 96 12.31 -9.84 14.25
N MET A 97 12.02 -10.02 12.95
CA MET A 97 12.97 -10.45 11.92
C MET A 97 13.67 -9.29 11.20
N LEU A 98 13.61 -8.08 11.76
CA LEU A 98 14.08 -6.85 11.11
C LEU A 98 15.48 -6.96 10.51
N ASP A 99 16.43 -7.56 11.22
CA ASP A 99 17.83 -7.67 10.73
C ASP A 99 17.93 -8.59 9.53
N GLN A 100 17.19 -9.69 9.54
CA GLN A 100 17.16 -10.65 8.42
C GLN A 100 16.52 -10.02 7.18
N ASP A 101 15.47 -9.22 7.35
CA ASP A 101 14.79 -8.54 6.25
C ASP A 101 15.63 -7.39 5.69
N ILE A 102 16.41 -6.70 6.52
CA ILE A 102 17.40 -5.72 6.03
C ILE A 102 18.52 -6.42 5.24
N ASP A 103 19.00 -7.55 5.72
CA ASP A 103 19.98 -8.36 4.97
C ASP A 103 19.42 -8.81 3.61
N LEU A 104 18.13 -9.15 3.54
CA LEU A 104 17.45 -9.47 2.29
C LEU A 104 17.44 -8.26 1.34
N LEU A 105 17.07 -7.09 1.83
CA LEU A 105 17.10 -5.84 1.03
C LEU A 105 18.50 -5.56 0.46
N VAL A 106 19.54 -5.75 1.28
CA VAL A 106 20.95 -5.58 0.84
C VAL A 106 21.32 -6.59 -0.24
N LYS A 107 20.98 -7.88 -0.04
CA LYS A 107 21.24 -8.96 -1.02
C LYS A 107 20.54 -8.71 -2.36
N LEU A 108 19.30 -8.18 -2.31
CA LEU A 108 18.53 -7.81 -3.50
C LEU A 108 19.03 -6.52 -4.18
N GLY A 109 19.97 -5.80 -3.57
CA GLY A 109 20.49 -4.54 -4.12
C GLY A 109 19.48 -3.38 -4.07
N ILE A 110 18.47 -3.47 -3.22
CA ILE A 110 17.43 -2.47 -3.04
C ILE A 110 18.02 -1.14 -2.57
N LYS A 111 17.58 -0.02 -3.16
CA LYS A 111 18.09 1.33 -2.85
C LYS A 111 17.13 2.16 -2.03
N ALA A 112 15.86 1.78 -1.95
CA ALA A 112 14.85 2.47 -1.17
C ALA A 112 13.88 1.49 -0.54
N PHE A 113 13.50 1.71 0.71
CA PHE A 113 12.54 0.88 1.42
C PHE A 113 11.48 1.74 2.09
N ARG A 114 10.23 1.60 1.63
CA ARG A 114 9.08 2.25 2.24
C ARG A 114 8.44 1.32 3.25
N PHE A 115 8.22 1.83 4.46
CA PHE A 115 7.53 1.12 5.53
C PHE A 115 6.65 2.09 6.33
N SER A 116 5.61 1.58 6.94
CA SER A 116 4.84 2.38 7.88
C SER A 116 5.32 2.20 9.31
N ILE A 117 5.08 3.22 10.14
CA ILE A 117 5.20 3.13 11.59
C ILE A 117 3.82 2.84 12.15
N GLU A 118 3.68 1.76 12.91
CA GLU A 118 2.40 1.38 13.49
C GLU A 118 2.02 2.31 14.64
N TRP A 119 1.02 3.16 14.39
CA TRP A 119 0.57 4.15 15.37
C TRP A 119 0.11 3.50 16.67
N SER A 120 -0.61 2.39 16.60
CA SER A 120 -1.10 1.68 17.80
C SER A 120 0.02 1.09 18.67
N ARG A 121 1.19 0.74 18.08
CA ARG A 121 2.38 0.36 18.86
C ARG A 121 3.02 1.55 19.55
N VAL A 122 3.16 2.65 18.81
CA VAL A 122 3.84 3.86 19.29
C VAL A 122 3.03 4.58 20.35
N GLU A 123 1.71 4.60 20.22
CA GLU A 123 0.78 5.26 21.13
C GLU A 123 -0.36 4.30 21.51
N PRO A 124 -0.09 3.29 22.35
CA PRO A 124 -1.08 2.27 22.74
C PRO A 124 -2.27 2.84 23.50
N ASN A 125 -2.11 3.97 24.16
CA ASN A 125 -3.17 4.75 24.81
C ASN A 125 -2.95 6.23 24.52
N GLU A 126 -4.02 7.02 24.47
CA GLU A 126 -3.96 8.46 24.17
C GLU A 126 -2.91 9.18 25.02
N GLY A 127 -1.95 9.81 24.37
CA GLY A 127 -0.87 10.57 25.00
C GLY A 127 0.20 9.72 25.71
N SER A 128 0.06 8.39 25.68
CA SER A 128 1.04 7.47 26.28
C SER A 128 1.88 6.82 25.19
N PHE A 129 3.11 7.31 25.04
CA PHE A 129 4.03 6.85 23.99
C PHE A 129 4.95 5.74 24.48
N ASP A 130 5.02 4.64 23.72
CA ASP A 130 5.95 3.54 23.98
C ASP A 130 7.32 3.83 23.38
N ASN A 131 8.28 4.14 24.25
CA ASN A 131 9.65 4.45 23.83
C ASN A 131 10.38 3.21 23.26
N VAL A 132 9.99 1.99 23.61
CA VAL A 132 10.59 0.75 23.06
C VAL A 132 10.18 0.62 21.61
N ALA A 133 8.88 0.78 21.31
CA ALA A 133 8.37 0.77 19.95
C ALA A 133 8.97 1.91 19.10
N ILE A 134 9.03 3.12 19.63
CA ILE A 134 9.65 4.26 18.93
C ILE A 134 11.11 3.96 18.59
N ASN A 135 11.90 3.48 19.56
CA ASN A 135 13.31 3.18 19.36
C ASN A 135 13.51 2.07 18.31
N HIS A 136 12.61 1.08 18.25
CA HIS A 136 12.65 0.06 17.21
C HIS A 136 12.60 0.69 15.79
N TYR A 137 11.65 1.59 15.53
CA TYR A 137 11.54 2.26 14.23
C TYR A 137 12.69 3.22 13.96
N VAL A 138 13.21 3.90 14.98
CA VAL A 138 14.42 4.73 14.87
C VAL A 138 15.63 3.89 14.47
N GLU A 139 15.85 2.75 15.12
CA GLU A 139 16.95 1.83 14.79
C GLU A 139 16.75 1.20 13.41
N LYS A 140 15.53 0.84 13.02
CA LYS A 140 15.20 0.41 11.65
C LYS A 140 15.67 1.43 10.62
N ALA A 141 15.32 2.69 10.82
CA ALA A 141 15.73 3.77 9.91
C ALA A 141 17.26 3.94 9.86
N LYS A 142 17.94 3.91 11.02
CA LYS A 142 19.41 4.01 11.09
C LYS A 142 20.09 2.84 10.37
N LYS A 143 19.61 1.60 10.57
CA LYS A 143 20.15 0.42 9.91
C LYS A 143 19.99 0.50 8.39
N LEU A 144 18.86 0.97 7.89
CA LEU A 144 18.66 1.21 6.45
C LEU A 144 19.67 2.23 5.92
N ILE A 145 19.80 3.38 6.60
CA ILE A 145 20.74 4.44 6.21
C ILE A 145 22.19 3.92 6.19
N SER A 146 22.60 3.17 7.21
CA SER A 146 23.96 2.61 7.28
C SER A 146 24.26 1.59 6.18
N ASN A 147 23.22 0.96 5.61
CA ASN A 147 23.31 0.06 4.47
C ASN A 147 23.11 0.76 3.11
N ASN A 148 23.11 2.09 3.06
CA ASN A 148 22.85 2.90 1.86
C ASN A 148 21.47 2.63 1.22
N ILE A 149 20.48 2.29 2.05
CA ILE A 149 19.08 2.13 1.65
C ILE A 149 18.32 3.37 2.14
N THR A 150 17.68 4.09 1.24
CA THR A 150 16.88 5.29 1.55
C THR A 150 15.59 4.88 2.26
N PRO A 151 15.39 5.24 3.55
CA PRO A 151 14.12 4.99 4.22
C PRO A 151 13.06 5.98 3.76
N ILE A 152 11.85 5.45 3.51
CA ILE A 152 10.66 6.24 3.18
C ILE A 152 9.60 5.89 4.22
N ILE A 153 9.26 6.85 5.07
CA ILE A 153 8.38 6.61 6.22
C ILE A 153 6.94 6.96 5.87
N THR A 154 6.02 6.05 6.16
CA THR A 154 4.57 6.29 6.13
C THR A 154 4.04 6.33 7.56
N PHE A 155 3.37 7.43 7.96
CA PHE A 155 2.86 7.57 9.33
C PHE A 155 1.52 6.89 9.56
N HIS A 156 0.64 6.83 8.56
CA HIS A 156 -0.65 6.13 8.65
C HIS A 156 -0.83 5.22 7.45
N HIS A 157 -0.99 3.92 7.70
CA HIS A 157 -1.28 2.92 6.68
C HIS A 157 -2.46 2.04 7.12
N PHE A 158 -3.67 2.61 6.98
CA PHE A 158 -5.00 2.01 7.23
C PHE A 158 -5.37 1.77 8.70
N THR A 159 -4.41 1.50 9.59
CA THR A 159 -4.70 1.15 10.98
C THR A 159 -4.86 2.38 11.87
N THR A 160 -5.86 2.36 12.74
CA THR A 160 -6.13 3.41 13.72
C THR A 160 -6.08 2.81 15.13
N PRO A 161 -5.35 3.40 16.10
CA PRO A 161 -5.30 2.89 17.45
C PRO A 161 -6.69 2.68 18.07
N GLU A 162 -6.86 1.62 18.84
CA GLU A 162 -8.13 1.25 19.47
C GLU A 162 -8.72 2.40 20.30
N TRP A 163 -7.87 3.14 21.04
CA TRP A 163 -8.34 4.27 21.84
C TRP A 163 -8.98 5.39 20.99
N LEU A 164 -8.45 5.65 19.79
CA LEU A 164 -9.03 6.63 18.85
C LEU A 164 -10.26 6.05 18.15
N PHE A 165 -10.21 4.76 17.78
CA PHE A 165 -11.37 4.06 17.22
C PHE A 165 -12.57 4.14 18.16
N ASN A 166 -12.38 3.89 19.46
CA ASN A 166 -13.41 3.98 20.50
C ASN A 166 -13.93 5.42 20.72
N LYS A 167 -13.18 6.44 20.28
CA LYS A 167 -13.58 7.86 20.28
C LYS A 167 -14.23 8.32 18.97
N GLY A 168 -14.56 7.41 18.06
CA GLY A 168 -15.20 7.71 16.77
C GLY A 168 -14.22 7.77 15.60
N SER A 169 -12.98 7.33 15.77
CA SER A 169 -11.97 7.25 14.70
C SER A 169 -11.80 8.60 13.98
N TRP A 170 -11.74 8.60 12.66
CA TRP A 170 -11.57 9.82 11.84
C TRP A 170 -12.84 10.70 11.74
N LEU A 171 -13.96 10.32 12.37
CA LEU A 171 -15.11 11.21 12.59
C LEU A 171 -14.94 12.10 13.82
N ASN A 172 -13.98 11.79 14.69
CA ASN A 172 -13.69 12.65 15.82
C ASN A 172 -13.12 13.99 15.34
N PRO A 173 -13.67 15.13 15.76
CA PRO A 173 -13.22 16.45 15.31
C PRO A 173 -11.80 16.82 15.74
N LYS A 174 -11.17 16.00 16.63
CA LYS A 174 -9.78 16.15 17.07
C LYS A 174 -8.85 15.11 16.45
N SER A 175 -9.31 14.28 15.53
CA SER A 175 -8.48 13.21 14.93
C SER A 175 -7.23 13.77 14.26
N ASP A 176 -7.32 14.93 13.64
CA ASP A 176 -6.20 15.65 13.03
C ASP A 176 -5.15 16.14 14.06
N ILE A 177 -5.61 16.52 15.25
CA ILE A 177 -4.73 16.91 16.38
C ILE A 177 -4.02 15.69 16.94
N TYR A 178 -4.76 14.61 17.17
CA TYR A 178 -4.18 13.35 17.67
C TYR A 178 -3.12 12.80 16.72
N PHE A 179 -3.43 12.73 15.43
CA PHE A 179 -2.48 12.31 14.42
C PHE A 179 -1.24 13.21 14.38
N ASN A 180 -1.43 14.53 14.46
CA ASN A 180 -0.31 15.46 14.48
C ASN A 180 0.56 15.32 15.73
N ASN A 181 0.00 15.04 16.90
CA ASN A 181 0.76 14.79 18.12
C ASN A 181 1.64 13.54 18.01
N TYR A 182 1.10 12.47 17.40
CA TYR A 182 1.86 11.25 17.10
C TYR A 182 3.02 11.55 16.14
N VAL A 183 2.78 12.28 15.05
CA VAL A 183 3.82 12.69 14.10
C VAL A 183 4.86 13.59 14.78
N ASP A 184 4.44 14.57 15.57
CA ASP A 184 5.34 15.47 16.31
C ASP A 184 6.27 14.69 17.24
N LYS A 185 5.73 13.70 17.97
CA LYS A 185 6.52 12.83 18.86
C LYS A 185 7.58 12.05 18.10
N LEU A 186 7.23 11.48 16.96
CA LEU A 186 8.17 10.71 16.13
C LEU A 186 9.25 11.61 15.52
N MET A 187 8.88 12.77 15.00
CA MET A 187 9.81 13.70 14.37
C MET A 187 10.86 14.27 15.32
N GLN A 188 10.62 14.25 16.63
CA GLN A 188 11.64 14.60 17.64
C GLN A 188 12.77 13.58 17.71
N LEU A 189 12.53 12.32 17.31
CA LEU A 189 13.40 11.18 17.56
C LEU A 189 13.95 10.53 16.29
N LEU A 190 13.24 10.65 15.17
CA LEU A 190 13.67 10.09 13.90
C LEU A 190 14.94 10.76 13.37
N PRO A 191 15.84 10.01 12.72
CA PRO A 191 17.05 10.55 12.08
C PRO A 191 16.74 11.69 11.09
N LYS A 192 17.47 12.77 11.16
CA LYS A 192 17.29 13.93 10.26
C LYS A 192 17.76 13.68 8.83
N GLU A 193 18.50 12.63 8.63
CA GLU A 193 18.95 12.13 7.32
C GLU A 193 17.80 11.56 6.47
N ILE A 194 16.66 11.26 7.09
CA ILE A 194 15.47 10.79 6.36
C ILE A 194 14.91 11.96 5.55
N VAL A 195 14.81 11.73 4.25
CA VAL A 195 14.33 12.75 3.31
C VAL A 195 12.85 12.57 2.98
N TYR A 196 12.36 11.34 2.80
CA TYR A 196 11.03 11.08 2.27
C TYR A 196 10.04 10.64 3.34
N PHE A 197 8.90 11.34 3.40
CA PHE A 197 7.81 11.05 4.33
C PHE A 197 6.47 11.03 3.61
N ASN A 198 5.72 9.96 3.82
CA ASN A 198 4.31 9.86 3.45
C ASN A 198 3.47 10.05 4.71
N THR A 199 2.57 10.99 4.71
CA THR A 199 1.72 11.26 5.87
C THR A 199 0.66 10.19 6.02
N ILE A 200 -0.11 9.95 4.96
CA ILE A 200 -1.26 9.04 4.95
C ILE A 200 -1.22 8.21 3.66
N ASN A 201 -1.38 6.89 3.82
CA ASN A 201 -1.53 5.95 2.72
C ASN A 201 -2.96 5.94 2.20
N GLU A 202 -3.13 6.09 0.89
CA GLU A 202 -4.39 5.91 0.15
C GLU A 202 -5.61 6.51 0.86
N PRO A 203 -5.61 7.81 1.16
CA PRO A 203 -6.66 8.42 1.98
C PRO A 203 -8.07 8.24 1.38
N GLY A 204 -8.18 8.23 0.04
CA GLY A 204 -9.43 7.99 -0.65
C GLY A 204 -9.97 6.59 -0.45
N ILE A 205 -9.13 5.58 -0.58
CA ILE A 205 -9.48 4.16 -0.35
C ILE A 205 -9.87 3.96 1.11
N PHE A 206 -9.04 4.43 2.04
CA PHE A 206 -9.30 4.33 3.47
C PHE A 206 -10.63 4.97 3.86
N ALA A 207 -10.88 6.21 3.45
CA ALA A 207 -12.12 6.91 3.74
C ALA A 207 -13.33 6.23 3.08
N PHE A 208 -13.19 5.78 1.83
CA PHE A 208 -14.29 5.19 1.07
C PHE A 208 -14.70 3.84 1.67
N PHE A 209 -13.77 2.93 1.88
CA PHE A 209 -14.10 1.61 2.40
C PHE A 209 -14.46 1.63 3.89
N GLY A 210 -13.94 2.57 4.67
CA GLY A 210 -14.28 2.71 6.07
C GLY A 210 -15.63 3.40 6.32
N TYR A 211 -15.99 4.41 5.53
CA TYR A 211 -17.12 5.29 5.86
C TYR A 211 -18.23 5.32 4.82
N PHE A 212 -17.93 5.07 3.55
CA PHE A 212 -18.93 5.04 2.49
C PHE A 212 -19.46 3.63 2.22
N SER A 213 -18.58 2.63 2.21
CA SER A 213 -18.93 1.22 2.02
C SER A 213 -19.22 0.52 3.36
N THR A 214 -19.84 -0.67 3.31
CA THR A 214 -19.99 -1.55 4.48
C THR A 214 -19.07 -2.75 4.36
N ASN A 215 -18.65 -3.31 5.50
CA ASN A 215 -17.95 -4.59 5.58
C ASN A 215 -16.71 -4.74 4.67
N LYS A 216 -15.99 -3.64 4.42
CA LYS A 216 -14.70 -3.71 3.72
C LYS A 216 -13.56 -3.35 4.66
N PHE A 217 -13.60 -2.13 5.22
CA PHE A 217 -12.63 -1.63 6.19
C PHE A 217 -13.35 -1.20 7.46
N PRO A 218 -12.68 -1.21 8.63
CA PRO A 218 -13.20 -0.53 9.80
C PRO A 218 -13.36 0.98 9.55
N PRO A 219 -14.36 1.66 10.12
CA PRO A 219 -15.43 1.15 10.98
C PRO A 219 -16.64 0.58 10.24
N GLY A 220 -16.69 0.58 8.91
CA GLY A 220 -17.74 -0.01 8.10
C GLY A 220 -19.07 0.77 8.13
N ILE A 221 -19.02 2.08 8.00
CA ILE A 221 -20.17 2.99 8.10
C ILE A 221 -20.67 3.37 6.71
N ALA A 222 -21.78 2.83 6.26
CA ALA A 222 -22.37 3.15 4.96
C ALA A 222 -23.05 4.52 4.95
N SER A 223 -22.29 5.63 4.90
CA SER A 223 -22.83 6.99 4.94
C SER A 223 -21.99 7.98 4.16
N GLU A 224 -22.56 8.60 3.12
CA GLU A 224 -21.92 9.65 2.34
C GLU A 224 -21.48 10.85 3.23
N THR A 225 -22.34 11.28 4.15
CA THR A 225 -22.02 12.42 5.02
C THR A 225 -20.83 12.14 5.93
N LYS A 226 -20.76 10.93 6.50
CA LYS A 226 -19.64 10.53 7.35
C LYS A 226 -18.36 10.29 6.55
N PHE A 227 -18.49 9.80 5.33
CA PHE A 227 -17.37 9.70 4.41
C PHE A 227 -16.75 11.07 4.09
N ILE A 228 -17.59 12.07 3.79
CA ILE A 228 -17.12 13.44 3.53
C ILE A 228 -16.44 14.00 4.78
N GLN A 229 -17.05 13.84 5.97
CA GLN A 229 -16.49 14.31 7.24
C GLN A 229 -15.13 13.65 7.55
N ALA A 230 -15.03 12.33 7.40
CA ALA A 230 -13.77 11.61 7.61
C ALA A 230 -12.69 12.07 6.61
N SER A 231 -13.06 12.24 5.34
CA SER A 231 -12.15 12.76 4.31
C SER A 231 -11.61 14.16 4.67
N ASP A 232 -12.45 15.06 5.15
CA ASP A 232 -12.04 16.41 5.55
C ASP A 232 -11.08 16.38 6.75
N ASN A 233 -11.34 15.54 7.74
CA ASN A 233 -10.46 15.36 8.90
C ASN A 233 -9.11 14.73 8.50
N ILE A 234 -9.10 13.76 7.58
CA ILE A 234 -7.89 13.14 7.03
C ILE A 234 -7.03 14.18 6.30
N MET A 235 -7.64 15.02 5.45
CA MET A 235 -6.92 16.09 4.76
C MET A 235 -6.39 17.16 5.72
N SER A 236 -7.15 17.49 6.79
CA SER A 236 -6.67 18.38 7.85
C SER A 236 -5.47 17.78 8.60
N ALA A 237 -5.51 16.48 8.90
CA ALA A 237 -4.43 15.75 9.55
C ALA A 237 -3.15 15.75 8.68
N HIS A 238 -3.29 15.48 7.39
CA HIS A 238 -2.19 15.55 6.44
C HIS A 238 -1.50 16.94 6.47
N LYS A 239 -2.27 18.02 6.33
CA LYS A 239 -1.72 19.39 6.32
C LYS A 239 -1.00 19.75 7.61
N LYS A 240 -1.53 19.34 8.77
CA LYS A 240 -0.86 19.55 10.06
C LYS A 240 0.44 18.75 10.14
N ALA A 241 0.41 17.47 9.76
CA ALA A 241 1.58 16.60 9.76
C ALA A 241 2.68 17.13 8.82
N LEU A 242 2.34 17.57 7.61
CA LEU A 242 3.27 18.19 6.67
C LEU A 242 4.02 19.36 7.33
N ASN A 243 3.29 20.28 7.94
CA ASN A 243 3.86 21.44 8.63
C ASN A 243 4.78 21.02 9.79
N THR A 244 4.36 20.00 10.56
CA THR A 244 5.14 19.46 11.68
C THR A 244 6.43 18.82 11.18
N ILE A 245 6.39 18.00 10.13
CA ILE A 245 7.58 17.37 9.54
C ILE A 245 8.57 18.46 9.06
N LYS A 246 8.08 19.46 8.32
CA LYS A 246 8.91 20.57 7.84
C LYS A 246 9.52 21.41 8.97
N LYS A 247 8.84 21.56 10.09
CA LYS A 247 9.36 22.23 11.28
C LYS A 247 10.60 21.54 11.85
N TYR A 248 10.61 20.20 11.86
CA TYR A 248 11.75 19.42 12.39
C TYR A 248 12.84 19.15 11.35
N ASN A 249 12.48 19.02 10.08
CA ASN A 249 13.39 18.74 8.98
C ASN A 249 12.98 19.54 7.74
N GLN A 250 13.62 20.70 7.53
CA GLN A 250 13.33 21.57 6.39
C GLN A 250 13.68 20.93 5.02
N ASN A 251 14.60 19.96 5.01
CA ASN A 251 14.99 19.23 3.80
C ASN A 251 14.08 18.03 3.50
N ALA A 252 13.16 17.70 4.42
CA ALA A 252 12.22 16.61 4.19
C ALA A 252 11.35 16.89 2.97
N LYS A 253 11.15 15.87 2.15
CA LYS A 253 10.13 15.84 1.10
C LYS A 253 8.93 15.08 1.63
N VAL A 254 7.78 15.74 1.64
CA VAL A 254 6.54 15.24 2.25
C VAL A 254 5.44 15.17 1.20
N GLY A 255 4.70 14.08 1.18
CA GLY A 255 3.52 13.91 0.34
C GLY A 255 2.54 12.87 0.88
N MET A 256 1.34 12.84 0.32
CA MET A 256 0.44 11.70 0.46
C MET A 256 0.69 10.67 -0.64
N THR A 257 0.28 9.44 -0.41
CA THR A 257 0.26 8.40 -1.44
C THR A 257 -1.17 8.13 -1.88
N HIS A 258 -1.41 8.19 -3.18
CA HIS A 258 -2.75 8.11 -3.75
C HIS A 258 -2.94 6.83 -4.55
N ALA A 259 -3.96 6.05 -4.23
CA ALA A 259 -4.45 4.99 -5.09
C ALA A 259 -5.19 5.61 -6.27
N LEU A 260 -4.55 5.63 -7.41
CA LEU A 260 -5.13 6.13 -8.65
C LEU A 260 -5.37 4.98 -9.61
N GLN A 261 -6.58 4.85 -10.08
CA GLN A 261 -6.92 3.82 -11.06
C GLN A 261 -6.99 4.41 -12.46
N GLU A 262 -6.77 3.57 -13.46
CA GLU A 262 -7.23 3.90 -14.79
C GLU A 262 -8.76 3.83 -14.78
N TRP A 263 -9.44 4.82 -15.33
CA TRP A 263 -10.90 4.86 -15.41
C TRP A 263 -11.32 4.65 -16.85
N GLU A 264 -12.17 3.64 -17.08
CA GLU A 264 -12.71 3.39 -18.42
C GLU A 264 -13.36 4.66 -18.97
N ASP A 265 -13.02 5.02 -20.23
CA ASP A 265 -13.62 6.16 -20.89
C ASP A 265 -15.08 5.87 -21.24
N GLU A 266 -15.98 6.48 -20.50
CA GLU A 266 -17.40 6.59 -20.82
C GLU A 266 -17.80 8.05 -20.73
N ASP A 267 -18.22 8.62 -21.85
CA ASP A 267 -18.72 9.98 -21.92
C ASP A 267 -20.01 10.15 -21.08
N ASN A 268 -20.11 11.27 -20.35
CA ASN A 268 -21.28 11.65 -19.56
C ASN A 268 -21.67 10.69 -18.42
N ASN A 269 -20.73 9.96 -17.84
CA ASN A 269 -20.98 9.11 -16.67
C ASN A 269 -20.81 9.90 -15.36
N LYS A 270 -21.91 10.47 -14.86
CA LYS A 270 -21.91 11.24 -13.59
C LYS A 270 -21.48 10.43 -12.38
N LEU A 271 -21.73 9.12 -12.37
CA LEU A 271 -21.27 8.25 -11.28
C LEU A 271 -19.73 8.10 -11.32
N LYS A 272 -19.15 7.94 -12.50
CA LYS A 272 -17.69 7.97 -12.70
C LYS A 272 -17.10 9.26 -12.15
N GLU A 273 -17.63 10.41 -12.59
CA GLU A 273 -17.16 11.72 -12.14
C GLU A 273 -17.25 11.88 -10.62
N TYR A 274 -18.37 11.46 -10.04
CA TYR A 274 -18.59 11.50 -8.60
C TYR A 274 -17.59 10.61 -7.84
N LEU A 275 -17.45 9.36 -8.24
CA LEU A 275 -16.55 8.41 -7.59
C LEU A 275 -15.09 8.83 -7.75
N LYS A 276 -14.69 9.19 -8.96
CA LYS A 276 -13.33 9.64 -9.24
C LYS A 276 -12.97 10.88 -8.43
N TYR A 277 -13.88 11.85 -8.34
CA TYR A 277 -13.68 13.04 -7.52
C TYR A 277 -13.47 12.68 -6.04
N HIS A 278 -14.36 11.89 -5.47
CA HIS A 278 -14.34 11.59 -4.05
C HIS A 278 -13.26 10.58 -3.64
N LEU A 279 -12.86 9.66 -4.54
CA LEU A 279 -11.80 8.70 -4.28
C LEU A 279 -10.40 9.26 -4.54
N GLU A 280 -10.27 10.16 -5.51
CA GLU A 280 -8.97 10.56 -6.03
C GLU A 280 -8.79 12.08 -6.10
N ASP A 281 -9.59 12.79 -6.94
CA ASP A 281 -9.32 14.19 -7.29
C ASP A 281 -9.36 15.11 -6.07
N LYS A 282 -10.29 14.91 -5.13
CA LYS A 282 -10.38 15.67 -3.87
C LYS A 282 -9.10 15.60 -3.03
N PHE A 283 -8.47 14.44 -2.96
CA PHE A 283 -7.22 14.25 -2.22
C PHE A 283 -6.01 14.76 -3.00
N LEU A 284 -6.04 14.68 -4.33
CA LEU A 284 -5.03 15.31 -5.18
C LEU A 284 -5.07 16.84 -5.02
N GLU A 285 -6.26 17.45 -4.95
CA GLU A 285 -6.41 18.87 -4.65
C GLU A 285 -5.81 19.25 -3.28
N ALA A 286 -5.91 18.38 -2.28
CA ALA A 286 -5.30 18.58 -0.97
C ALA A 286 -3.77 18.47 -0.97
N SER A 287 -3.18 17.81 -1.99
CA SER A 287 -1.72 17.61 -2.17
C SER A 287 -1.05 18.71 -3.00
N VAL A 288 -1.73 19.83 -3.24
CA VAL A 288 -1.16 20.95 -4.02
C VAL A 288 0.13 21.50 -3.40
N ASP A 289 0.24 21.48 -2.09
CA ASP A 289 1.39 21.99 -1.32
C ASP A 289 2.44 20.90 -1.01
N ASP A 290 2.18 19.63 -1.37
CA ASP A 290 3.12 18.54 -1.16
C ASP A 290 4.39 18.72 -1.99
N ASP A 291 5.53 18.19 -1.53
CA ASP A 291 6.78 18.22 -2.29
C ASP A 291 6.77 17.24 -3.46
N PHE A 292 6.06 16.13 -3.34
CA PHE A 292 5.87 15.14 -4.40
C PHE A 292 4.48 14.50 -4.29
N ILE A 293 4.03 13.87 -5.36
CA ILE A 293 2.81 13.08 -5.38
C ILE A 293 3.18 11.60 -5.35
N GLY A 294 2.74 10.88 -4.32
CA GLY A 294 2.86 9.42 -4.26
C GLY A 294 1.81 8.76 -5.15
N LEU A 295 2.24 7.95 -6.10
CA LEU A 295 1.36 7.18 -7.00
C LEU A 295 1.34 5.73 -6.60
N GLN A 296 0.14 5.18 -6.42
CA GLN A 296 -0.14 3.76 -6.28
C GLN A 296 -1.19 3.38 -7.30
N THR A 297 -0.94 2.34 -8.11
CA THR A 297 -1.85 1.96 -9.17
C THR A 297 -1.64 0.51 -9.57
N TYR A 298 -2.74 -0.21 -9.75
CA TYR A 298 -2.70 -1.66 -9.97
C TYR A 298 -3.57 -2.12 -11.12
N THR A 299 -4.63 -1.37 -11.49
CA THR A 299 -5.66 -1.87 -12.39
C THR A 299 -6.47 -0.75 -13.03
N ILE A 300 -7.52 -1.14 -13.74
CA ILE A 300 -8.53 -0.27 -14.34
C ILE A 300 -9.89 -0.45 -13.66
N VAL A 301 -10.63 0.62 -13.47
CA VAL A 301 -12.04 0.61 -13.06
C VAL A 301 -12.93 0.61 -14.29
N ARG A 302 -13.68 -0.46 -14.46
CA ARG A 302 -14.67 -0.57 -15.53
C ARG A 302 -16.08 -0.44 -14.98
N TYR A 303 -16.96 0.10 -15.80
CA TYR A 303 -18.37 0.23 -15.46
C TYR A 303 -19.20 -0.84 -16.18
N PRO A 304 -20.19 -1.44 -15.49
CA PRO A 304 -21.12 -2.33 -16.17
C PRO A 304 -21.91 -1.53 -17.23
N LYS A 305 -21.88 -1.98 -18.48
CA LYS A 305 -22.56 -1.34 -19.63
C LYS A 305 -24.08 -1.53 -19.62
N ASN A 306 -24.68 -1.71 -18.45
CA ASN A 306 -26.13 -1.97 -18.32
C ASN A 306 -26.92 -0.66 -18.36
N ILE A 307 -27.92 -0.58 -19.25
CA ILE A 307 -28.78 0.58 -19.43
C ILE A 307 -29.52 0.97 -18.11
N PHE A 308 -29.75 0.01 -17.24
CA PHE A 308 -30.34 0.21 -15.92
C PHE A 308 -29.45 1.07 -15.00
N LEU A 309 -28.14 0.90 -15.09
CA LEU A 309 -27.16 1.74 -14.39
C LEU A 309 -27.10 3.17 -14.94
N LYS A 310 -27.26 3.35 -16.25
CA LYS A 310 -27.33 4.67 -16.88
C LYS A 310 -28.57 5.47 -16.41
N LEU A 311 -29.69 4.80 -16.27
CA LEU A 311 -30.94 5.38 -15.74
C LEU A 311 -30.86 5.66 -14.22
N SER A 312 -30.26 4.75 -13.44
CA SER A 312 -30.06 4.94 -12.01
C SER A 312 -29.05 6.06 -11.71
N ASN A 313 -28.04 6.26 -12.55
CA ASN A 313 -27.09 7.36 -12.44
C ASN A 313 -27.77 8.75 -12.49
N ALA A 314 -28.70 8.94 -13.41
CA ALA A 314 -29.41 10.23 -13.55
C ALA A 314 -30.36 10.49 -12.38
N LEU A 315 -31.04 9.45 -11.87
CA LEU A 315 -31.99 9.55 -10.75
C LEU A 315 -31.27 9.67 -9.39
N LEU A 316 -30.23 8.85 -9.17
CA LEU A 316 -29.53 8.79 -7.88
C LEU A 316 -28.71 10.04 -7.58
N LEU A 317 -28.13 10.67 -8.60
CA LEU A 317 -27.30 11.87 -8.41
C LEU A 317 -28.12 13.16 -8.30
N ASN A 318 -29.36 13.17 -8.78
CA ASN A 318 -30.21 14.36 -8.76
C ASN A 318 -31.15 14.44 -7.53
N VAL A 319 -31.37 13.34 -6.81
CA VAL A 319 -32.25 13.29 -5.62
C VAL A 319 -31.40 13.09 -4.37
N GLY A 320 -31.08 14.19 -3.67
CA GLY A 320 -30.12 14.21 -2.55
C GLY A 320 -30.42 13.22 -1.39
N ILE A 321 -31.71 12.93 -1.10
CA ILE A 321 -32.12 11.95 -0.10
C ILE A 321 -31.75 10.52 -0.57
N ILE A 322 -32.03 10.20 -1.83
CA ILE A 322 -31.74 8.90 -2.43
C ILE A 322 -30.23 8.67 -2.45
N ARG A 323 -29.46 9.69 -2.83
CA ARG A 323 -28.00 9.63 -2.85
C ARG A 323 -27.41 9.26 -1.48
N LYS A 324 -27.81 9.93 -0.42
CA LYS A 324 -27.27 9.73 0.94
C LYS A 324 -27.45 8.32 1.50
N PHE A 325 -28.55 7.65 1.19
CA PHE A 325 -28.93 6.38 1.82
C PHE A 325 -28.83 5.17 0.89
N ILE A 326 -29.03 5.37 -0.41
CA ILE A 326 -29.12 4.27 -1.38
C ILE A 326 -27.82 4.11 -2.16
N LEU A 327 -27.15 5.20 -2.53
CA LEU A 327 -25.92 5.15 -3.31
C LEU A 327 -24.81 4.31 -2.64
N PRO A 328 -24.51 4.45 -1.33
CA PRO A 328 -23.54 3.60 -0.67
C PRO A 328 -23.84 2.09 -0.78
N ARG A 329 -25.11 1.70 -0.70
CA ARG A 329 -25.55 0.30 -0.80
C ARG A 329 -25.49 -0.24 -2.22
N ILE A 330 -25.84 0.59 -3.21
CA ILE A 330 -25.75 0.21 -4.63
C ILE A 330 -24.28 0.02 -5.03
N ILE A 331 -23.41 0.97 -4.68
CA ILE A 331 -21.99 0.85 -4.98
C ILE A 331 -21.38 -0.38 -4.32
N GLN A 332 -21.78 -0.72 -3.10
CA GLN A 332 -21.34 -1.95 -2.45
C GLN A 332 -21.73 -3.21 -3.24
N ILE A 333 -22.95 -3.28 -3.78
CA ILE A 333 -23.39 -4.40 -4.60
C ILE A 333 -22.53 -4.54 -5.87
N PHE A 334 -22.08 -3.43 -6.44
CA PHE A 334 -21.29 -3.40 -7.67
C PHE A 334 -19.79 -3.52 -7.42
N ALA A 335 -19.26 -2.90 -6.35
CA ALA A 335 -17.86 -3.04 -5.97
C ALA A 335 -17.50 -4.47 -5.48
N GLY A 336 -18.48 -5.22 -4.99
CA GLY A 336 -18.32 -6.62 -4.60
C GLY A 336 -18.38 -7.62 -5.76
N ARG A 337 -18.86 -7.18 -6.92
CA ARG A 337 -18.81 -7.94 -8.16
C ARG A 337 -17.95 -7.12 -9.10
N ASN A 338 -16.77 -7.55 -9.43
CA ASN A 338 -15.91 -6.89 -10.44
C ASN A 338 -16.70 -6.74 -11.76
N GLY A 339 -17.66 -5.85 -11.77
CA GLY A 339 -18.93 -5.85 -12.52
C GLY A 339 -18.83 -5.72 -14.03
N ALA A 340 -17.61 -5.71 -14.60
CA ALA A 340 -17.37 -5.71 -16.02
C ALA A 340 -16.26 -6.70 -16.43
N ILE A 341 -15.75 -7.50 -15.49
CA ILE A 341 -14.78 -8.56 -15.81
C ILE A 341 -15.56 -9.70 -16.46
N THR A 342 -15.22 -9.97 -17.72
CA THR A 342 -15.74 -11.14 -18.47
C THR A 342 -14.85 -12.36 -18.18
N ASN A 343 -15.31 -13.56 -18.54
CA ASN A 343 -14.53 -14.78 -18.43
C ASN A 343 -13.24 -14.76 -19.30
N GLU A 344 -13.12 -13.83 -20.23
CA GLU A 344 -11.97 -13.64 -21.11
C GLU A 344 -10.98 -12.62 -20.58
N THR A 345 -11.31 -11.88 -19.51
CA THR A 345 -10.45 -10.86 -18.93
C THR A 345 -9.38 -11.53 -18.08
N ARG A 346 -8.10 -11.31 -18.40
CA ARG A 346 -6.99 -11.76 -17.54
C ARG A 346 -7.04 -11.01 -16.21
N THR A 347 -7.06 -11.72 -15.10
CA THR A 347 -7.16 -11.17 -13.75
C THR A 347 -6.02 -11.63 -12.86
N THR A 348 -5.67 -10.81 -11.87
CA THR A 348 -4.74 -11.15 -10.79
C THR A 348 -5.43 -12.03 -9.73
N LYS A 349 -4.69 -12.59 -8.77
CA LYS A 349 -5.25 -13.30 -7.61
C LYS A 349 -6.20 -12.45 -6.77
N MET A 350 -5.96 -11.14 -6.68
CA MET A 350 -6.87 -10.19 -6.02
C MET A 350 -8.17 -9.93 -6.80
N GLY A 351 -8.33 -10.56 -7.98
CA GLY A 351 -9.47 -10.33 -8.85
C GLY A 351 -9.45 -8.99 -9.59
N TYR A 352 -8.33 -8.29 -9.60
CA TYR A 352 -8.13 -7.10 -10.42
C TYR A 352 -7.87 -7.49 -11.88
N GLU A 353 -8.29 -6.67 -12.83
CA GLU A 353 -7.88 -6.83 -14.21
C GLU A 353 -6.35 -6.66 -14.32
N TYR A 354 -5.68 -7.57 -15.02
CA TYR A 354 -4.25 -7.46 -15.33
C TYR A 354 -4.01 -6.26 -16.25
N ARG A 355 -3.46 -5.18 -15.70
CA ARG A 355 -3.37 -3.89 -16.39
C ARG A 355 -2.08 -3.12 -16.07
N PRO A 356 -0.90 -3.58 -16.53
CA PRO A 356 0.36 -2.88 -16.29
C PRO A 356 0.38 -1.44 -16.85
N GLU A 357 -0.36 -1.16 -17.93
CA GLU A 357 -0.45 0.16 -18.58
C GLU A 357 -1.14 1.22 -17.72
N ALA A 358 -1.85 0.83 -16.65
CA ALA A 358 -2.47 1.76 -15.71
C ALA A 358 -1.46 2.75 -15.10
N VAL A 359 -0.19 2.33 -14.98
CA VAL A 359 0.90 3.21 -14.51
C VAL A 359 1.11 4.37 -15.47
N LEU A 360 1.26 4.08 -16.76
CA LEU A 360 1.48 5.13 -17.77
C LEU A 360 0.28 6.08 -17.87
N TYR A 361 -0.95 5.52 -17.80
CA TYR A 361 -2.17 6.33 -17.80
C TYR A 361 -2.14 7.35 -16.64
N ASN A 362 -1.85 6.90 -15.42
CA ASN A 362 -1.85 7.77 -14.24
C ASN A 362 -0.64 8.72 -14.19
N LEU A 363 0.52 8.35 -14.70
CA LEU A 363 1.65 9.26 -14.86
C LEU A 363 1.30 10.42 -15.80
N LYS A 364 0.68 10.15 -16.94
CA LYS A 364 0.20 11.20 -17.88
C LYS A 364 -0.87 12.10 -17.23
N ARG A 365 -1.79 11.50 -16.47
CA ARG A 365 -2.82 12.24 -15.72
C ARG A 365 -2.19 13.16 -14.68
N LEU A 366 -1.28 12.64 -13.86
CA LEU A 366 -0.59 13.45 -12.83
C LEU A 366 0.24 14.57 -13.45
N LYS A 367 0.94 14.32 -14.56
CA LYS A 367 1.68 15.35 -15.28
C LYS A 367 0.79 16.49 -15.77
N LYS A 368 -0.45 16.17 -16.18
CA LYS A 368 -1.43 17.19 -16.59
C LYS A 368 -1.93 18.02 -15.41
N ILE A 369 -2.17 17.37 -14.25
CA ILE A 369 -2.68 18.05 -13.03
C ILE A 369 -1.54 18.84 -12.35
N PHE A 370 -0.36 18.27 -12.26
CA PHE A 370 0.82 18.79 -11.58
C PHE A 370 2.05 18.86 -12.51
N PRO A 371 2.10 19.83 -13.44
CA PRO A 371 3.12 19.84 -14.48
C PRO A 371 4.57 19.88 -13.96
N ASN A 372 4.78 20.48 -12.78
CA ASN A 372 6.10 20.74 -12.22
C ASN A 372 6.41 19.91 -10.96
N LYS A 373 5.50 19.05 -10.49
CA LYS A 373 5.75 18.22 -9.31
C LYS A 373 6.51 16.95 -9.66
N GLU A 374 7.32 16.53 -8.72
CA GLU A 374 7.91 15.19 -8.73
C GLU A 374 6.84 14.14 -8.41
N ILE A 375 6.94 12.99 -9.06
CA ILE A 375 6.06 11.84 -8.84
C ILE A 375 6.90 10.71 -8.27
N PHE A 376 6.41 10.05 -7.23
CA PHE A 376 7.01 8.86 -6.69
C PHE A 376 6.03 7.70 -6.84
N ILE A 377 6.38 6.69 -7.60
CA ILE A 377 5.57 5.45 -7.66
C ILE A 377 5.86 4.69 -6.37
N THR A 378 4.99 4.88 -5.37
CA THR A 378 5.17 4.40 -4.00
C THR A 378 4.64 3.01 -3.78
N GLU A 379 3.82 2.52 -4.70
CA GLU A 379 3.42 1.11 -4.80
C GLU A 379 2.96 0.78 -6.22
N ASN A 380 3.42 -0.36 -6.70
CA ASN A 380 2.89 -1.06 -7.87
C ASN A 380 3.38 -2.51 -7.85
N GLY A 381 2.57 -3.44 -8.30
CA GLY A 381 2.90 -4.86 -8.30
C GLY A 381 1.71 -5.70 -8.72
N ILE A 382 1.83 -7.00 -8.55
CA ILE A 382 0.81 -7.98 -8.90
C ILE A 382 0.74 -9.10 -7.87
N ALA A 383 -0.47 -9.48 -7.49
CA ALA A 383 -0.71 -10.70 -6.71
C ALA A 383 -0.80 -11.90 -7.64
N THR A 384 0.22 -12.75 -7.62
CA THR A 384 0.30 -13.95 -8.45
C THR A 384 1.26 -14.97 -7.82
N ASP A 385 0.99 -16.28 -8.04
CA ASP A 385 1.93 -17.37 -7.72
C ASP A 385 2.85 -17.69 -8.89
N ASN A 386 2.70 -17.02 -10.02
CA ASN A 386 3.48 -17.24 -11.22
C ASN A 386 4.53 -16.13 -11.40
N ASP A 387 5.80 -16.46 -11.20
CA ASP A 387 6.89 -15.50 -11.33
C ASP A 387 7.10 -15.00 -12.75
N ASP A 388 6.82 -15.82 -13.79
CA ASP A 388 6.86 -15.35 -15.18
C ASP A 388 5.83 -14.23 -15.41
N GLU A 389 4.65 -14.36 -14.83
CA GLU A 389 3.62 -13.32 -14.88
C GLU A 389 4.03 -12.05 -14.13
N ARG A 390 4.70 -12.21 -12.97
CA ARG A 390 5.26 -11.10 -12.19
C ARG A 390 6.34 -10.36 -12.98
N ILE A 391 7.25 -11.11 -13.61
CA ILE A 391 8.33 -10.56 -14.44
C ILE A 391 7.75 -9.80 -15.64
N GLU A 392 6.79 -10.40 -16.33
CA GLU A 392 6.09 -9.77 -17.46
C GLU A 392 5.46 -8.44 -17.06
N PHE A 393 4.70 -8.45 -15.94
CA PHE A 393 4.01 -7.26 -15.42
C PHE A 393 5.01 -6.15 -15.08
N VAL A 394 5.98 -6.44 -14.22
CA VAL A 394 6.97 -5.46 -13.75
C VAL A 394 7.81 -4.92 -14.91
N THR A 395 8.23 -5.80 -15.82
CA THR A 395 9.01 -5.39 -17.01
C THR A 395 8.22 -4.43 -17.90
N THR A 396 6.92 -4.69 -18.12
CA THR A 396 6.05 -3.83 -18.89
C THR A 396 5.88 -2.46 -18.22
N VAL A 397 5.62 -2.46 -16.92
CA VAL A 397 5.52 -1.23 -16.13
C VAL A 397 6.81 -0.40 -16.22
N LEU A 398 7.97 -1.04 -16.01
CA LEU A 398 9.25 -0.31 -16.00
C LEU A 398 9.63 0.24 -17.37
N LYS A 399 9.26 -0.41 -18.47
CA LYS A 399 9.40 0.14 -19.83
C LYS A 399 8.58 1.43 -19.98
N ASP A 400 7.36 1.44 -19.52
CA ASP A 400 6.46 2.60 -19.57
C ASP A 400 6.97 3.74 -18.67
N VAL A 401 7.42 3.41 -17.46
CA VAL A 401 8.03 4.38 -16.52
C VAL A 401 9.31 4.99 -17.11
N HIS A 402 10.17 4.17 -17.70
CA HIS A 402 11.40 4.65 -18.35
C HIS A 402 11.10 5.62 -19.48
N LYS A 403 10.23 5.24 -20.41
CA LYS A 403 9.81 6.10 -21.52
C LYS A 403 9.25 7.43 -21.02
N PHE A 404 8.38 7.40 -20.01
CA PHE A 404 7.82 8.62 -19.42
C PHE A 404 8.91 9.47 -18.74
N GLN A 405 9.86 8.83 -18.05
CA GLN A 405 10.97 9.51 -17.37
C GLN A 405 11.91 10.21 -18.35
N GLU A 406 12.21 9.61 -19.51
CA GLU A 406 13.03 10.25 -20.54
C GLU A 406 12.42 11.55 -21.05
N GLU A 407 11.09 11.57 -21.21
CA GLU A 407 10.35 12.72 -21.71
C GLU A 407 10.15 13.81 -20.64
N ASN A 408 9.91 13.43 -19.38
CA ASN A 408 9.40 14.35 -18.34
C ASN A 408 10.39 14.62 -17.21
N LYS A 409 11.34 13.70 -16.92
CA LYS A 409 12.42 13.82 -15.92
C LYS A 409 11.95 14.16 -14.50
N ASN A 410 10.74 13.74 -14.11
CA ASN A 410 10.11 14.09 -12.85
C ASN A 410 9.68 12.90 -11.97
N ILE A 411 10.13 11.68 -12.29
CA ILE A 411 9.87 10.52 -11.44
C ILE A 411 11.05 10.32 -10.49
N ILE A 412 10.77 10.28 -9.18
CA ILE A 412 11.77 10.05 -8.12
C ILE A 412 12.23 8.59 -8.12
N GLY A 413 11.30 7.66 -8.25
CA GLY A 413 11.59 6.23 -8.16
C GLY A 413 10.36 5.36 -8.31
N TYR A 414 10.59 4.05 -8.20
CA TYR A 414 9.60 2.98 -8.29
C TYR A 414 9.78 2.02 -7.12
N LEU A 415 8.72 1.80 -6.35
CA LEU A 415 8.69 0.85 -5.25
C LEU A 415 7.73 -0.28 -5.58
N TYR A 416 8.26 -1.50 -5.58
CA TYR A 416 7.47 -2.70 -5.79
C TYR A 416 6.65 -3.04 -4.53
N TRP A 417 5.39 -3.35 -4.69
CA TRP A 417 4.54 -3.91 -3.67
C TRP A 417 4.44 -5.43 -3.87
N SER A 418 5.06 -6.21 -2.99
CA SER A 418 5.75 -5.86 -1.74
C SER A 418 7.03 -6.68 -1.54
N LEU A 419 7.84 -6.32 -0.53
CA LEU A 419 9.06 -7.08 -0.18
C LEU A 419 8.75 -8.50 0.25
N LEU A 420 7.69 -8.68 1.02
CA LEU A 420 7.25 -9.94 1.61
C LEU A 420 5.84 -10.25 1.12
N ASP A 421 5.53 -11.51 0.90
CA ASP A 421 4.14 -11.95 0.77
C ASP A 421 3.43 -11.66 2.11
N ASN A 422 2.30 -10.99 2.04
CA ASN A 422 1.67 -10.41 3.21
C ASN A 422 0.14 -10.60 3.21
N PHE A 423 -0.50 -10.14 4.27
CA PHE A 423 -1.95 -10.08 4.39
C PHE A 423 -2.55 -9.00 3.49
N GLU A 424 -3.52 -9.40 2.62
CA GLU A 424 -4.26 -8.53 1.70
C GLU A 424 -5.79 -8.61 1.93
#